data_e19fc713d99274c77044608fa311b6fb
#
_entry.id   e19fc713d99274c77044608fa311b6fb
#
_cell.length_a   1.000
_cell.length_b   1.000
_cell.length_c   1.000
_cell.angle_alpha   90.00
_cell.angle_beta   90.00
_cell.angle_gamma   90.00
#
_symmetry.space_group_name_H-M   'P 1'
#
loop_
_entity.id
_entity.type
_entity.pdbx_description
1 polymer ?
#
loop_
_entity_poly.entity_id
_entity_poly.type
_entity_poly.pdbx_seq_one_letter_code
_entity_poly.pdbx_strand_id
1 'polypeptide(L)'
;MKKNNKYLIKTPNGFKKFEGISRSIHNNGLKFFFDDNTTISVTKDHLFKEKDDYKKAELYNVGDALQNKKIIKIIEVQGDFYEPVEVEGHEYICNDLIHHNCSIIFIDECAFISNADWQGIQDSVIPSQSALAQKQALYCSTPRGRNHWYHLVQQAKKENSGYEFFTMDWREVPRYNKDGTKADPEEYKEKQIKKNGKKWFAQNFELAFLGSSSTLINEEALKSFEPLTDDEVIFNSLFDGLRVLEEPKRSHNYIIGVDPAKEGIDKTAIQVFDVTSLPFKQVACCNLDDSYLKVPGKLFDLGNYYNQAMIVVENNIDNTIVDTLFYHYDYEGEIYKEKVKNILGFRTTIKTKKILLSVLKKLIEENKLIIKDKETIDQFFVFIEQKNGSFSAEEGYHDDLVMACMIALAPFIDIKSFDDFKGFISLVEKRNEELEAEEAETELFYSMGFSTELTDEDVEDTKNKNFSNLSYF
;
A
#
# COMPACT_ATOMS: atom_id res chain seq x y z
N MET A 1 15.06 21.86 -6.42
CA MET A 1 15.54 22.52 -7.67
C MET A 1 15.24 24.02 -7.62
N LYS A 2 16.19 24.85 -8.03
CA LYS A 2 15.99 26.31 -8.20
C LYS A 2 15.83 26.57 -9.69
N LYS A 3 14.60 26.96 -10.14
CA LYS A 3 14.34 27.25 -11.56
C LYS A 3 15.15 28.45 -12.06
N ASN A 4 15.62 28.35 -13.30
CA ASN A 4 16.34 29.41 -14.01
C ASN A 4 15.50 29.91 -15.17
N ASN A 5 15.30 31.20 -15.21
CA ASN A 5 14.64 31.88 -16.34
C ASN A 5 15.46 33.10 -16.85
N LYS A 6 16.70 33.23 -16.41
CA LYS A 6 17.50 34.41 -16.65
C LYS A 6 18.90 34.15 -17.22
N TYR A 7 19.49 32.99 -16.95
CA TYR A 7 20.88 32.69 -17.27
C TYR A 7 21.00 31.65 -18.39
N LEU A 8 22.12 31.67 -19.09
CA LEU A 8 22.53 30.64 -20.05
C LEU A 8 23.71 29.88 -19.48
N ILE A 9 23.86 28.60 -19.82
CA ILE A 9 25.00 27.78 -19.45
C ILE A 9 25.95 27.62 -20.64
N LYS A 10 27.25 27.59 -20.37
CA LYS A 10 28.27 27.35 -21.38
C LYS A 10 28.30 25.87 -21.76
N THR A 11 28.24 25.56 -23.03
CA THR A 11 28.36 24.23 -23.60
C THR A 11 29.44 24.17 -24.66
N PRO A 12 29.89 23.00 -25.12
CA PRO A 12 30.86 22.92 -26.22
C PRO A 12 30.38 23.65 -27.51
N ASN A 13 29.07 23.76 -27.70
CA ASN A 13 28.44 24.40 -28.84
C ASN A 13 27.92 25.83 -28.57
N GLY A 14 28.53 26.55 -27.62
CA GLY A 14 28.16 27.90 -27.22
C GLY A 14 27.22 27.95 -26.01
N PHE A 15 26.67 29.12 -25.73
CA PHE A 15 25.74 29.31 -24.61
C PHE A 15 24.34 28.81 -24.93
N LYS A 16 23.79 27.95 -24.07
CA LYS A 16 22.50 27.31 -24.23
C LYS A 16 21.57 27.59 -23.04
N LYS A 17 20.27 27.37 -23.24
CA LYS A 17 19.30 27.43 -22.15
C LYS A 17 19.42 26.22 -21.25
N PHE A 18 19.04 26.38 -20.00
CA PHE A 18 18.88 25.31 -19.02
C PHE A 18 17.77 25.67 -18.04
N GLU A 19 17.06 24.70 -17.50
CA GLU A 19 15.87 24.99 -16.68
C GLU A 19 16.17 25.42 -15.26
N GLY A 20 17.28 24.97 -14.69
CA GLY A 20 17.61 25.30 -13.31
C GLY A 20 18.84 24.57 -12.77
N ILE A 21 19.00 24.65 -11.45
CA ILE A 21 20.05 23.94 -10.72
C ILE A 21 19.38 23.05 -9.69
N SER A 22 19.67 21.76 -9.75
CA SER A 22 19.33 20.78 -8.71
C SER A 22 20.42 20.79 -7.63
N ARG A 23 20.03 20.51 -6.38
CA ARG A 23 20.92 20.28 -5.24
C ARG A 23 20.64 18.89 -4.69
N SER A 24 21.67 18.11 -4.51
CA SER A 24 21.63 16.79 -3.87
C SER A 24 22.68 16.71 -2.75
N ILE A 25 22.43 15.86 -1.77
CA ILE A 25 23.37 15.63 -0.65
C ILE A 25 23.90 14.21 -0.81
N HIS A 26 25.22 14.08 -0.89
CA HIS A 26 25.89 12.79 -1.01
C HIS A 26 26.98 12.62 0.05
N ASN A 27 27.11 11.39 0.55
CA ASN A 27 28.11 11.01 1.54
C ASN A 27 29.40 10.45 0.93
N ASN A 28 29.46 10.29 -0.40
CA ASN A 28 30.52 9.59 -1.11
C ASN A 28 30.97 10.29 -2.40
N GLY A 29 31.08 11.61 -2.38
CA GLY A 29 31.60 12.38 -3.49
C GLY A 29 33.13 12.34 -3.56
N LEU A 30 33.68 12.79 -4.70
CA LEU A 30 35.13 12.97 -4.95
C LEU A 30 35.43 14.43 -5.25
N LYS A 31 36.49 14.94 -4.64
CA LYS A 31 37.06 16.25 -4.98
C LYS A 31 38.41 16.06 -5.66
N PHE A 32 38.47 16.52 -6.90
CA PHE A 32 39.67 16.54 -7.72
C PHE A 32 40.40 17.87 -7.57
N PHE A 33 41.71 17.80 -7.51
CA PHE A 33 42.64 18.96 -7.55
C PHE A 33 43.49 18.82 -8.80
N PHE A 34 43.61 19.89 -9.56
CA PHE A 34 44.32 19.92 -10.82
C PHE A 34 45.63 20.74 -10.74
N ASP A 35 46.48 20.50 -11.72
CA ASP A 35 47.78 21.16 -11.86
C ASP A 35 47.70 22.68 -12.11
N ASP A 36 46.54 23.17 -12.57
CA ASP A 36 46.24 24.60 -12.72
C ASP A 36 45.66 25.26 -11.45
N ASN A 37 45.72 24.58 -10.30
CA ASN A 37 45.17 24.99 -9.02
C ASN A 37 43.63 25.06 -8.97
N THR A 38 42.92 24.61 -10.00
CA THR A 38 41.44 24.48 -9.95
C THR A 38 41.03 23.22 -9.22
N THR A 39 39.79 23.20 -8.72
CA THR A 39 39.21 22.00 -8.08
C THR A 39 37.81 21.82 -8.53
N ILE A 40 37.31 20.55 -8.57
CA ILE A 40 35.94 20.23 -8.77
C ILE A 40 35.49 19.12 -7.81
N SER A 41 34.28 19.22 -7.30
CA SER A 41 33.64 18.16 -6.49
C SER A 41 32.48 17.58 -7.27
N VAL A 42 32.47 16.27 -7.41
CA VAL A 42 31.43 15.50 -8.14
C VAL A 42 31.09 14.22 -7.40
N THR A 43 29.98 13.58 -7.73
CA THR A 43 29.66 12.23 -7.25
C THR A 43 30.60 11.19 -7.89
N LYS A 44 30.77 10.02 -7.28
CA LYS A 44 31.66 8.96 -7.80
C LYS A 44 31.28 8.49 -9.20
N ASP A 45 29.99 8.46 -9.48
CA ASP A 45 29.38 8.05 -10.75
C ASP A 45 29.29 9.14 -11.81
N HIS A 46 29.68 10.39 -11.47
CA HIS A 46 29.65 11.51 -12.39
C HIS A 46 30.49 11.26 -13.66
N LEU A 47 29.93 11.61 -14.82
CA LEU A 47 30.54 11.34 -16.12
C LEU A 47 31.28 12.57 -16.67
N PHE A 48 32.55 12.40 -16.94
CA PHE A 48 33.38 13.35 -17.68
C PHE A 48 33.54 12.87 -19.12
N LYS A 49 33.52 13.79 -20.09
CA LYS A 49 33.77 13.48 -21.49
C LYS A 49 35.23 13.15 -21.74
N GLU A 50 35.48 12.01 -22.41
CA GLU A 50 36.80 11.61 -22.92
C GLU A 50 36.72 11.35 -24.42
N LYS A 51 37.26 12.26 -25.26
CA LYS A 51 37.17 12.18 -26.74
C LYS A 51 35.72 11.96 -27.22
N ASP A 52 35.40 10.73 -27.64
CA ASP A 52 34.10 10.35 -28.16
C ASP A 52 33.25 9.55 -27.16
N ASP A 53 33.72 9.35 -25.93
CA ASP A 53 33.08 8.54 -24.88
C ASP A 53 33.04 9.29 -23.54
N TYR A 54 32.52 8.62 -22.51
CA TYR A 54 32.42 9.15 -21.14
C TYR A 54 33.04 8.19 -20.13
N LYS A 55 33.74 8.77 -19.12
CA LYS A 55 34.36 8.01 -18.04
C LYS A 55 33.86 8.49 -16.68
N LYS A 56 33.54 7.56 -15.80
CA LYS A 56 33.10 7.87 -14.43
C LYS A 56 34.21 8.47 -13.61
N ALA A 57 33.87 9.40 -12.72
CA ALA A 57 34.77 10.06 -11.82
C ALA A 57 35.59 9.08 -10.93
N GLU A 58 34.97 8.01 -10.44
CA GLU A 58 35.61 6.98 -9.61
C GLU A 58 36.74 6.19 -10.32
N LEU A 59 36.78 6.23 -11.65
CA LEU A 59 37.74 5.48 -12.45
C LEU A 59 39.04 6.27 -12.72
N TYR A 60 39.16 7.53 -12.26
CA TYR A 60 40.36 8.32 -12.39
C TYR A 60 41.29 8.17 -11.21
N ASN A 61 42.59 8.21 -11.45
CA ASN A 61 43.65 8.16 -10.47
C ASN A 61 44.47 9.44 -10.45
N VAL A 62 45.18 9.65 -9.37
CA VAL A 62 46.17 10.73 -9.29
C VAL A 62 47.24 10.50 -10.37
N GLY A 63 47.51 11.52 -11.17
CA GLY A 63 48.42 11.47 -12.31
C GLY A 63 47.75 11.33 -13.66
N ASP A 64 46.45 10.90 -13.68
CA ASP A 64 45.65 10.81 -14.92
C ASP A 64 45.38 12.22 -15.49
N ALA A 65 45.27 12.29 -16.81
CA ALA A 65 44.75 13.46 -17.48
C ALA A 65 43.21 13.37 -17.54
N LEU A 66 42.54 14.42 -17.07
CA LEU A 66 41.11 14.61 -17.25
C LEU A 66 40.94 15.77 -18.25
N GLN A 67 40.65 15.40 -19.49
CA GLN A 67 40.66 16.33 -20.63
C GLN A 67 42.00 17.08 -20.77
N ASN A 68 42.01 18.37 -20.53
CA ASN A 68 43.19 19.23 -20.64
C ASN A 68 43.90 19.52 -19.28
N LYS A 69 43.50 18.87 -18.19
CA LYS A 69 44.03 19.09 -16.84
C LYS A 69 44.60 17.79 -16.28
N LYS A 70 45.70 17.90 -15.53
CA LYS A 70 46.30 16.76 -14.85
C LYS A 70 45.82 16.70 -13.40
N ILE A 71 45.35 15.53 -12.97
CA ILE A 71 44.89 15.29 -11.59
C ILE A 71 46.14 15.17 -10.67
N ILE A 72 46.26 16.08 -9.70
CA ILE A 72 47.36 16.07 -8.73
C ILE A 72 46.94 15.50 -7.36
N LYS A 73 45.65 15.49 -7.05
CA LYS A 73 45.11 14.93 -5.81
C LYS A 73 43.63 14.61 -5.95
N ILE A 74 43.18 13.52 -5.31
CA ILE A 74 41.78 13.15 -5.17
C ILE A 74 41.50 12.89 -3.69
N ILE A 75 40.41 13.45 -3.16
CA ILE A 75 39.92 13.16 -1.80
C ILE A 75 38.45 12.84 -1.81
N GLU A 76 38.00 12.00 -0.90
CA GLU A 76 36.58 11.79 -0.66
C GLU A 76 36.00 13.00 0.09
N VAL A 77 34.78 13.39 -0.29
CA VAL A 77 34.06 14.52 0.28
C VAL A 77 32.60 14.18 0.48
N GLN A 78 31.99 14.83 1.47
CA GLN A 78 30.56 14.75 1.75
C GLN A 78 29.97 16.15 1.69
N GLY A 79 28.70 16.23 1.31
CA GLY A 79 27.98 17.51 1.31
C GLY A 79 27.08 17.72 0.11
N ASP A 80 26.86 18.98 -0.19
CA ASP A 80 25.98 19.42 -1.27
C ASP A 80 26.68 19.34 -2.62
N PHE A 81 25.99 18.72 -3.58
CA PHE A 81 26.36 18.70 -4.98
C PHE A 81 25.30 19.43 -5.79
N TYR A 82 25.72 20.17 -6.80
CA TYR A 82 24.86 20.98 -7.64
C TYR A 82 25.04 20.58 -9.10
N GLU A 83 23.92 20.37 -9.78
CA GLU A 83 23.89 19.97 -11.17
C GLU A 83 22.94 20.86 -11.97
N PRO A 84 23.35 21.38 -13.15
CA PRO A 84 22.44 22.06 -14.05
C PRO A 84 21.43 21.08 -14.63
N VAL A 85 20.17 21.52 -14.75
CA VAL A 85 19.04 20.72 -15.18
C VAL A 85 18.58 21.19 -16.54
N GLU A 86 18.25 20.25 -17.45
CA GLU A 86 17.85 20.52 -18.84
C GLU A 86 18.82 21.41 -19.62
N VAL A 87 20.04 20.95 -19.74
CA VAL A 87 20.99 21.58 -20.63
C VAL A 87 20.75 21.09 -22.07
N GLU A 88 20.46 22.00 -22.98
CA GLU A 88 20.28 21.68 -24.41
C GLU A 88 21.55 21.04 -24.98
N GLY A 89 21.43 19.77 -25.42
CA GLY A 89 22.56 18.97 -25.91
C GLY A 89 23.24 18.10 -24.86
N HIS A 90 22.71 18.04 -23.63
CA HIS A 90 23.16 17.15 -22.53
C HIS A 90 24.61 17.33 -22.07
N GLU A 91 25.35 18.30 -22.61
CA GLU A 91 26.71 18.61 -22.20
C GLU A 91 26.80 20.04 -21.70
N TYR A 92 27.58 20.25 -20.67
CA TYR A 92 27.89 21.60 -20.16
C TYR A 92 29.37 21.72 -19.73
N ILE A 93 29.86 22.94 -19.70
CA ILE A 93 31.21 23.23 -19.30
C ILE A 93 31.23 23.86 -17.90
N CYS A 94 31.90 23.19 -16.97
CA CYS A 94 32.14 23.69 -15.63
C CYS A 94 33.64 23.53 -15.32
N ASN A 95 34.29 24.60 -14.83
CA ASN A 95 35.76 24.64 -14.59
C ASN A 95 36.60 24.17 -15.80
N ASP A 96 36.15 24.56 -17.01
CA ASP A 96 36.74 24.17 -18.32
C ASP A 96 36.76 22.66 -18.60
N LEU A 97 35.95 21.89 -17.91
CA LEU A 97 35.70 20.48 -18.14
C LEU A 97 34.30 20.28 -18.74
N ILE A 98 34.19 19.34 -19.66
CA ILE A 98 32.93 18.95 -20.27
C ILE A 98 32.29 17.81 -19.45
N HIS A 99 31.07 18.03 -19.00
CA HIS A 99 30.27 17.13 -18.19
C HIS A 99 29.05 16.67 -18.98
N HIS A 100 28.50 15.55 -18.59
CA HIS A 100 27.29 14.98 -19.20
C HIS A 100 26.15 14.80 -18.17
N ASN A 101 24.91 15.04 -18.63
CA ASN A 101 23.71 14.74 -17.88
C ASN A 101 23.17 13.34 -18.24
N CYS A 102 22.70 12.57 -17.27
CA CYS A 102 22.14 11.24 -17.46
C CYS A 102 20.80 11.29 -18.19
N SER A 103 20.67 10.63 -19.35
CA SER A 103 19.43 10.56 -20.14
C SER A 103 18.69 9.21 -20.01
N ILE A 104 19.35 8.19 -19.52
CA ILE A 104 18.78 6.83 -19.37
C ILE A 104 19.00 6.36 -17.93
N ILE A 105 17.93 5.85 -17.31
CA ILE A 105 17.98 5.13 -16.05
C ILE A 105 17.62 3.68 -16.32
N PHE A 106 18.45 2.75 -15.87
CA PHE A 106 18.18 1.33 -15.89
C PHE A 106 18.19 0.80 -14.46
N ILE A 107 17.07 0.23 -14.02
CA ILE A 107 16.91 -0.38 -12.69
C ILE A 107 16.59 -1.86 -12.89
N ASP A 108 17.57 -2.69 -12.61
CA ASP A 108 17.45 -4.13 -12.63
C ASP A 108 17.01 -4.65 -11.25
N GLU A 109 16.29 -5.77 -11.24
CA GLU A 109 15.74 -6.41 -10.03
C GLU A 109 14.94 -5.44 -9.16
N CYS A 110 14.12 -4.60 -9.78
CA CYS A 110 13.39 -3.51 -9.15
C CYS A 110 12.54 -3.98 -7.96
N ALA A 111 11.92 -5.17 -8.03
CA ALA A 111 11.14 -5.76 -6.92
C ALA A 111 11.96 -6.09 -5.68
N PHE A 112 13.30 -6.13 -5.76
CA PHE A 112 14.19 -6.49 -4.66
C PHE A 112 14.82 -5.28 -3.96
N ILE A 113 14.54 -4.07 -4.45
CA ILE A 113 14.88 -2.82 -3.80
C ILE A 113 13.95 -2.62 -2.59
N SER A 114 14.48 -2.14 -1.47
CA SER A 114 13.62 -1.82 -0.31
C SER A 114 12.67 -0.66 -0.64
N ASN A 115 11.53 -0.58 0.04
CA ASN A 115 10.60 0.54 -0.19
C ASN A 115 11.22 1.90 0.15
N ALA A 116 12.07 1.96 1.18
CA ALA A 116 12.76 3.19 1.55
C ALA A 116 13.75 3.63 0.47
N ASP A 117 14.53 2.69 -0.09
CA ASP A 117 15.45 2.98 -1.19
C ASP A 117 14.69 3.32 -2.48
N TRP A 118 13.57 2.63 -2.74
CA TRP A 118 12.69 2.94 -3.87
C TRP A 118 12.13 4.36 -3.76
N GLN A 119 11.65 4.77 -2.60
CA GLN A 119 11.19 6.14 -2.36
C GLN A 119 12.33 7.14 -2.60
N GLY A 120 13.54 6.84 -2.12
CA GLY A 120 14.72 7.66 -2.40
C GLY A 120 15.02 7.80 -3.90
N ILE A 121 14.84 6.74 -4.68
CA ILE A 121 14.97 6.77 -6.15
C ILE A 121 13.88 7.65 -6.77
N GLN A 122 12.61 7.51 -6.33
CA GLN A 122 11.51 8.33 -6.81
C GLN A 122 11.72 9.82 -6.53
N ASP A 123 12.25 10.15 -5.36
CA ASP A 123 12.41 11.54 -4.91
C ASP A 123 13.65 12.22 -5.48
N SER A 124 14.70 11.47 -5.84
CA SER A 124 15.99 12.02 -6.26
C SER A 124 16.40 11.68 -7.68
N VAL A 125 16.26 10.41 -8.08
CA VAL A 125 16.78 9.93 -9.36
C VAL A 125 15.79 10.22 -10.51
N ILE A 126 14.52 9.87 -10.32
CA ILE A 126 13.49 10.08 -11.35
C ILE A 126 13.29 11.57 -11.68
N PRO A 127 13.22 12.50 -10.70
CA PRO A 127 13.12 13.93 -11.00
C PRO A 127 14.32 14.49 -11.74
N SER A 128 15.52 13.89 -11.60
CA SER A 128 16.70 14.35 -12.36
C SER A 128 16.54 14.17 -13.87
N GLN A 129 15.68 13.24 -14.31
CA GLN A 129 15.34 13.06 -15.71
C GLN A 129 14.16 13.94 -16.18
N SER A 130 13.37 14.53 -15.25
CA SER A 130 12.18 15.32 -15.62
C SER A 130 12.50 16.47 -16.57
N ALA A 131 13.73 16.89 -16.54
CA ALA A 131 14.31 17.98 -17.28
C ALA A 131 14.77 17.64 -18.71
N LEU A 132 14.73 16.38 -19.14
CA LEU A 132 15.28 15.94 -20.41
C LEU A 132 14.22 15.82 -21.50
N ALA A 133 14.47 16.38 -22.70
CA ALA A 133 13.58 16.25 -23.84
C ALA A 133 13.48 14.79 -24.35
N GLN A 134 14.55 14.02 -24.17
CA GLN A 134 14.58 12.58 -24.43
C GLN A 134 15.06 11.87 -23.17
N LYS A 135 14.10 11.31 -22.43
CA LYS A 135 14.36 10.55 -21.20
C LYS A 135 13.83 9.14 -21.37
N GLN A 136 14.59 8.18 -20.87
CA GLN A 136 14.15 6.80 -20.80
C GLN A 136 14.47 6.24 -19.41
N ALA A 137 13.50 5.58 -18.83
CA ALA A 137 13.69 4.77 -17.63
C ALA A 137 13.25 3.35 -17.94
N LEU A 138 14.14 2.39 -17.77
CA LEU A 138 13.88 0.97 -17.91
C LEU A 138 13.90 0.33 -16.52
N TYR A 139 12.83 -0.33 -16.21
CA TYR A 139 12.67 -1.10 -14.98
C TYR A 139 12.47 -2.56 -15.35
N CYS A 140 13.23 -3.47 -14.78
CA CYS A 140 12.98 -4.89 -14.94
C CYS A 140 13.08 -5.64 -13.62
N SER A 141 12.28 -6.66 -13.46
CA SER A 141 12.29 -7.56 -12.30
C SER A 141 11.41 -8.77 -12.51
N THR A 142 11.66 -9.81 -11.71
CA THR A 142 10.66 -10.82 -11.39
C THR A 142 9.78 -10.34 -10.23
N PRO A 143 8.53 -10.83 -10.09
CA PRO A 143 7.65 -10.48 -8.98
C PRO A 143 8.24 -10.84 -7.60
N ARG A 144 7.97 -9.98 -6.60
CA ARG A 144 8.27 -10.25 -5.21
C ARG A 144 7.18 -9.67 -4.30
N GLY A 145 6.13 -10.46 -4.05
CA GLY A 145 4.98 -9.98 -3.30
C GLY A 145 4.25 -8.83 -4.03
N ARG A 146 3.38 -8.11 -3.31
CA ARG A 146 2.68 -6.91 -3.82
C ARG A 146 3.35 -5.62 -3.35
N ASN A 147 4.62 -5.45 -3.68
CA ASN A 147 5.43 -4.27 -3.34
C ASN A 147 5.29 -3.16 -4.39
N HIS A 148 6.15 -2.13 -4.30
CA HIS A 148 6.19 -1.02 -5.27
C HIS A 148 6.30 -1.49 -6.73
N TRP A 149 6.99 -2.62 -7.01
CA TRP A 149 7.06 -3.21 -8.34
C TRP A 149 5.69 -3.70 -8.82
N TYR A 150 4.89 -4.33 -7.94
CA TYR A 150 3.53 -4.72 -8.27
C TYR A 150 2.69 -3.50 -8.67
N HIS A 151 2.73 -2.43 -7.87
CA HIS A 151 1.97 -1.20 -8.16
C HIS A 151 2.44 -0.56 -9.46
N LEU A 152 3.75 -0.50 -9.71
CA LEU A 152 4.30 0.00 -10.96
C LEU A 152 3.81 -0.81 -12.18
N VAL A 153 3.80 -2.15 -12.07
CA VAL A 153 3.28 -3.04 -13.12
C VAL A 153 1.78 -2.85 -13.33
N GLN A 154 0.98 -2.71 -12.26
CA GLN A 154 -0.45 -2.42 -12.39
C GLN A 154 -0.69 -1.05 -13.06
N GLN A 155 0.08 -0.04 -12.70
CA GLN A 155 0.03 1.26 -13.35
C GLN A 155 0.40 1.16 -14.83
N ALA A 156 1.49 0.46 -15.17
CA ALA A 156 1.96 0.31 -16.53
C ALA A 156 0.96 -0.41 -17.46
N LYS A 157 0.09 -1.25 -16.91
CA LYS A 157 -0.98 -1.94 -17.64
C LYS A 157 -2.20 -1.07 -17.93
N LYS A 158 -2.37 0.08 -17.24
CA LYS A 158 -3.49 1.00 -17.51
C LYS A 158 -3.29 1.70 -18.85
N GLU A 159 -4.36 1.92 -19.57
CA GLU A 159 -4.34 2.73 -20.81
C GLU A 159 -3.87 4.16 -20.50
N ASN A 160 -3.06 4.72 -21.38
CA ASN A 160 -2.49 6.06 -21.24
C ASN A 160 -1.64 6.29 -19.97
N SER A 161 -1.06 5.23 -19.41
CA SER A 161 -0.21 5.32 -18.20
C SER A 161 1.12 6.05 -18.43
N GLY A 162 1.52 6.27 -19.67
CA GLY A 162 2.83 6.80 -20.04
C GLY A 162 3.97 5.75 -19.95
N TYR A 163 3.65 4.50 -19.65
CA TYR A 163 4.59 3.38 -19.63
C TYR A 163 4.32 2.43 -20.81
N GLU A 164 5.40 1.85 -21.34
CA GLU A 164 5.33 0.67 -22.19
C GLU A 164 5.59 -0.56 -21.33
N PHE A 165 4.71 -1.56 -21.39
CA PHE A 165 4.79 -2.77 -20.57
C PHE A 165 5.11 -4.00 -21.41
N PHE A 166 6.17 -4.71 -21.05
CA PHE A 166 6.60 -5.93 -21.69
C PHE A 166 6.70 -7.07 -20.68
N THR A 167 6.27 -8.25 -21.11
CA THR A 167 6.54 -9.51 -20.41
C THR A 167 7.21 -10.48 -21.38
N MET A 168 8.10 -11.32 -20.85
CA MET A 168 8.69 -12.41 -21.60
C MET A 168 8.16 -13.74 -21.05
N ASP A 169 7.52 -14.54 -21.91
CA ASP A 169 7.14 -15.89 -21.53
C ASP A 169 8.42 -16.75 -21.40
N TRP A 170 8.59 -17.39 -20.27
CA TRP A 170 9.72 -18.26 -20.00
C TRP A 170 9.89 -19.40 -21.03
N ARG A 171 8.83 -19.78 -21.75
CA ARG A 171 8.84 -20.79 -22.82
C ARG A 171 9.51 -20.30 -24.09
N GLU A 172 9.52 -18.99 -24.32
CA GLU A 172 10.15 -18.36 -25.47
C GLU A 172 11.69 -18.31 -25.35
N VAL A 173 12.20 -18.42 -24.13
CA VAL A 173 13.65 -18.44 -23.87
C VAL A 173 14.22 -19.78 -24.29
N PRO A 174 15.03 -19.85 -25.37
CA PRO A 174 15.58 -21.11 -25.84
C PRO A 174 16.53 -21.73 -24.81
N ARG A 175 16.29 -22.99 -24.48
CA ARG A 175 17.14 -23.79 -23.61
C ARG A 175 17.63 -25.01 -24.35
N TYR A 176 18.85 -25.43 -24.05
CA TYR A 176 19.48 -26.56 -24.71
C TYR A 176 19.97 -27.58 -23.69
N ASN A 177 19.82 -28.85 -24.03
CA ASN A 177 20.37 -29.95 -23.27
C ASN A 177 21.90 -30.01 -23.46
N LYS A 178 22.59 -30.83 -22.67
CA LYS A 178 24.04 -30.99 -22.76
C LYS A 178 24.52 -31.54 -24.11
N ASP A 179 23.65 -32.24 -24.87
CA ASP A 179 23.89 -32.78 -26.22
C ASP A 179 23.60 -31.76 -27.31
N GLY A 180 23.20 -30.53 -26.98
CA GLY A 180 22.89 -29.46 -27.92
C GLY A 180 21.46 -29.52 -28.50
N THR A 181 20.63 -30.48 -28.08
CA THR A 181 19.22 -30.52 -28.49
C THR A 181 18.39 -29.49 -27.70
N LYS A 182 17.31 -28.96 -28.32
CA LYS A 182 16.41 -28.03 -27.66
C LYS A 182 15.67 -28.75 -26.51
N ALA A 183 15.74 -28.20 -25.31
CA ALA A 183 15.05 -28.76 -24.15
C ALA A 183 13.55 -28.53 -24.27
N ASP A 184 12.76 -29.52 -23.82
CA ASP A 184 11.30 -29.37 -23.68
C ASP A 184 10.97 -28.42 -22.53
N PRO A 185 10.17 -27.37 -22.76
CA PRO A 185 9.76 -26.45 -21.70
C PRO A 185 9.08 -27.14 -20.52
N GLU A 186 8.19 -28.10 -20.76
CA GLU A 186 7.45 -28.76 -19.67
C GLU A 186 8.37 -29.67 -18.83
N GLU A 187 9.31 -30.39 -19.46
CA GLU A 187 10.33 -31.14 -18.73
C GLU A 187 11.22 -30.21 -17.88
N TYR A 188 11.56 -29.03 -18.42
CA TYR A 188 12.28 -28.01 -17.67
C TYR A 188 11.48 -27.52 -16.46
N LYS A 189 10.16 -27.23 -16.65
CA LYS A 189 9.25 -26.81 -15.58
C LYS A 189 9.21 -27.85 -14.46
N GLU A 190 8.98 -29.12 -14.78
CA GLU A 190 8.93 -30.20 -13.81
C GLU A 190 10.25 -30.31 -13.01
N LYS A 191 11.38 -30.21 -13.67
CA LYS A 191 12.71 -30.23 -13.02
C LYS A 191 12.88 -29.04 -12.05
N GLN A 192 12.45 -27.83 -12.45
CA GLN A 192 12.54 -26.65 -11.60
C GLN A 192 11.58 -26.73 -10.40
N ILE A 193 10.35 -27.19 -10.62
CA ILE A 193 9.38 -27.41 -9.55
C ILE A 193 9.88 -28.44 -8.52
N LYS A 194 10.46 -29.54 -9.00
CA LYS A 194 11.03 -30.57 -8.13
C LYS A 194 12.20 -30.05 -7.30
N LYS A 195 13.01 -29.14 -7.87
CA LYS A 195 14.19 -28.58 -7.21
C LYS A 195 13.84 -27.44 -6.24
N ASN A 196 12.98 -26.53 -6.65
CA ASN A 196 12.79 -25.24 -5.97
C ASN A 196 11.35 -25.05 -5.44
N GLY A 197 10.41 -25.93 -5.82
CA GLY A 197 9.01 -25.87 -5.44
C GLY A 197 8.13 -25.09 -6.44
N LYS A 198 6.81 -25.37 -6.40
CA LYS A 198 5.81 -24.75 -7.30
C LYS A 198 5.74 -23.25 -7.13
N LYS A 199 5.74 -22.76 -5.89
CA LYS A 199 5.66 -21.34 -5.57
C LYS A 199 6.83 -20.55 -6.17
N TRP A 200 8.05 -21.04 -6.01
CA TRP A 200 9.24 -20.44 -6.60
C TRP A 200 9.15 -20.37 -8.13
N PHE A 201 8.66 -21.46 -8.76
CA PHE A 201 8.49 -21.48 -10.22
C PHE A 201 7.43 -20.46 -10.71
N ALA A 202 6.28 -20.43 -10.04
CA ALA A 202 5.21 -19.48 -10.35
C ALA A 202 5.68 -18.02 -10.25
N GLN A 203 6.46 -17.68 -9.22
CA GLN A 203 6.98 -16.33 -9.03
C GLN A 203 8.04 -15.96 -10.08
N ASN A 204 9.04 -16.84 -10.32
CA ASN A 204 10.21 -16.47 -11.11
C ASN A 204 10.05 -16.73 -12.62
N PHE A 205 9.10 -17.59 -13.03
CA PHE A 205 8.87 -17.95 -14.42
C PHE A 205 7.46 -17.61 -14.91
N GLU A 206 6.44 -17.87 -14.11
CA GLU A 206 5.05 -17.55 -14.48
C GLU A 206 4.66 -16.11 -14.07
N LEU A 207 5.60 -15.35 -13.51
CA LEU A 207 5.48 -13.94 -13.12
C LEU A 207 4.29 -13.68 -12.17
N ALA A 208 3.97 -14.66 -11.31
CA ALA A 208 2.89 -14.54 -10.35
C ALA A 208 3.31 -13.68 -9.14
N PHE A 209 2.55 -12.64 -8.86
CA PHE A 209 2.70 -11.86 -7.64
C PHE A 209 2.08 -12.62 -6.46
N LEU A 210 2.88 -13.44 -5.81
CA LEU A 210 2.45 -14.29 -4.71
C LEU A 210 2.69 -13.58 -3.38
N GLY A 211 1.80 -13.81 -2.42
CA GLY A 211 2.03 -13.39 -1.03
C GLY A 211 3.26 -14.10 -0.41
N SER A 212 3.81 -13.53 0.66
CA SER A 212 4.85 -14.16 1.46
C SER A 212 4.38 -15.53 1.97
N SER A 213 5.30 -16.48 2.18
CA SER A 213 4.95 -17.79 2.78
C SER A 213 4.52 -17.69 4.24
N SER A 214 4.69 -16.53 4.86
CA SER A 214 4.38 -16.23 6.26
C SER A 214 3.23 -15.24 6.45
N THR A 215 2.39 -15.00 5.41
CA THR A 215 1.20 -14.15 5.56
C THR A 215 0.20 -14.75 6.56
N LEU A 216 -0.53 -13.88 7.26
CA LEU A 216 -1.58 -14.29 8.19
C LEU A 216 -2.62 -15.18 7.49
N ILE A 217 -3.09 -14.74 6.32
CA ILE A 217 -4.09 -15.42 5.49
C ILE A 217 -3.38 -16.35 4.50
N ASN A 218 -3.92 -17.53 4.27
CA ASN A 218 -3.36 -18.47 3.32
C ASN A 218 -3.45 -17.94 1.87
N GLU A 219 -2.58 -18.45 1.00
CA GLU A 219 -2.45 -17.97 -0.38
C GLU A 219 -3.71 -18.19 -1.22
N GLU A 220 -4.48 -19.25 -0.95
CA GLU A 220 -5.72 -19.54 -1.69
C GLU A 220 -6.79 -18.51 -1.37
N ALA A 221 -6.97 -18.19 -0.09
CA ALA A 221 -7.90 -17.15 0.33
C ALA A 221 -7.46 -15.74 -0.14
N LEU A 222 -6.15 -15.44 -0.11
CA LEU A 222 -5.66 -14.17 -0.65
C LEU A 222 -5.93 -14.01 -2.16
N LYS A 223 -5.84 -15.11 -2.92
CA LYS A 223 -6.14 -15.10 -4.36
C LYS A 223 -7.63 -15.02 -4.68
N SER A 224 -8.49 -15.44 -3.76
CA SER A 224 -9.94 -15.38 -3.93
C SER A 224 -10.53 -13.99 -3.68
N PHE A 225 -9.75 -13.03 -3.19
CA PHE A 225 -10.22 -11.67 -3.05
C PHE A 225 -10.51 -11.04 -4.41
N GLU A 226 -11.71 -10.49 -4.53
CA GLU A 226 -12.19 -9.77 -5.72
C GLU A 226 -12.38 -8.30 -5.35
N PRO A 227 -11.33 -7.46 -5.49
CA PRO A 227 -11.43 -6.04 -5.17
C PRO A 227 -12.37 -5.35 -6.15
N LEU A 228 -13.13 -4.37 -5.66
CA LEU A 228 -13.86 -3.45 -6.52
C LEU A 228 -12.90 -2.62 -7.35
N THR A 229 -13.33 -2.29 -8.57
CA THR A 229 -12.62 -1.33 -9.42
C THR A 229 -12.81 0.10 -8.91
N ASP A 230 -11.94 1.00 -9.30
CA ASP A 230 -12.04 2.41 -8.89
C ASP A 230 -13.39 3.06 -9.28
N ASP A 231 -14.02 2.59 -10.37
CA ASP A 231 -15.33 3.08 -10.85
C ASP A 231 -16.53 2.52 -10.05
N GLU A 232 -16.34 1.41 -9.33
CA GLU A 232 -17.36 0.79 -8.48
C GLU A 232 -17.36 1.34 -7.05
N VAL A 233 -16.28 2.06 -6.67
CA VAL A 233 -16.18 2.69 -5.35
C VAL A 233 -16.96 4.00 -5.35
N ILE A 234 -17.89 4.12 -4.42
CA ILE A 234 -18.73 5.32 -4.25
C ILE A 234 -17.95 6.32 -3.38
N PHE A 235 -17.56 7.45 -3.96
CA PHE A 235 -17.00 8.54 -3.18
C PHE A 235 -18.12 9.30 -2.49
N ASN A 236 -18.17 9.22 -1.16
CA ASN A 236 -19.22 9.86 -0.37
C ASN A 236 -18.82 11.28 0.06
N SER A 237 -19.82 12.16 0.17
CA SER A 237 -19.67 13.55 0.60
C SER A 237 -19.53 13.74 2.12
N LEU A 238 -19.57 12.65 2.92
CA LEU A 238 -19.43 12.76 4.39
C LEU A 238 -18.08 13.37 4.78
N PHE A 239 -17.00 12.85 4.23
CA PHE A 239 -15.65 13.42 4.38
C PHE A 239 -14.68 12.87 3.34
N ASP A 240 -13.62 13.63 3.07
CA ASP A 240 -12.60 13.26 2.10
C ASP A 240 -11.87 11.96 2.51
N GLY A 241 -11.62 11.09 1.53
CA GLY A 241 -10.92 9.82 1.72
C GLY A 241 -11.80 8.65 2.13
N LEU A 242 -13.10 8.86 2.41
CA LEU A 242 -14.03 7.77 2.65
C LEU A 242 -14.34 7.03 1.33
N ARG A 243 -14.10 5.74 1.31
CA ARG A 243 -14.46 4.82 0.23
C ARG A 243 -15.67 4.01 0.68
N VAL A 244 -16.83 4.27 0.10
CA VAL A 244 -18.05 3.50 0.28
C VAL A 244 -18.08 2.41 -0.78
N LEU A 245 -18.15 1.16 -0.35
CA LEU A 245 -18.17 -0.02 -1.21
C LEU A 245 -19.61 -0.54 -1.37
N GLU A 246 -20.45 -0.28 -0.37
CA GLU A 246 -21.87 -0.61 -0.37
C GLU A 246 -22.62 0.42 0.49
N GLU A 247 -23.72 0.97 -0.03
CA GLU A 247 -24.58 1.90 0.70
C GLU A 247 -25.29 1.21 1.88
N PRO A 248 -25.61 1.95 2.97
CA PRO A 248 -26.30 1.38 4.10
C PRO A 248 -27.69 0.89 3.71
N LYS A 249 -28.04 -0.31 4.16
CA LYS A 249 -29.36 -0.92 3.97
C LYS A 249 -30.20 -0.74 5.23
N ARG A 250 -31.46 -0.47 5.05
CA ARG A 250 -32.41 -0.33 6.16
C ARG A 250 -32.44 -1.61 7.01
N SER A 251 -32.45 -1.46 8.31
CA SER A 251 -32.47 -2.56 9.29
C SER A 251 -31.22 -3.45 9.34
N HIS A 252 -30.16 -3.09 8.62
CA HIS A 252 -28.88 -3.78 8.74
C HIS A 252 -28.06 -3.27 9.94
N ASN A 253 -27.28 -4.17 10.53
CA ASN A 253 -26.39 -3.89 11.66
C ASN A 253 -24.95 -3.71 11.16
N TYR A 254 -24.28 -2.66 11.63
CA TYR A 254 -22.93 -2.36 11.20
C TYR A 254 -21.98 -2.21 12.40
N ILE A 255 -20.72 -2.57 12.18
CA ILE A 255 -19.62 -2.33 13.13
C ILE A 255 -18.54 -1.51 12.45
N ILE A 256 -18.07 -0.49 13.15
CA ILE A 256 -16.95 0.36 12.75
C ILE A 256 -15.75 0.02 13.63
N GLY A 257 -14.67 -0.48 13.03
CA GLY A 257 -13.38 -0.69 13.69
C GLY A 257 -12.43 0.47 13.39
N VAL A 258 -11.78 0.99 14.41
CA VAL A 258 -10.91 2.17 14.31
C VAL A 258 -9.55 1.88 14.91
N ASP A 259 -8.51 2.01 14.12
CA ASP A 259 -7.10 2.02 14.54
C ASP A 259 -6.58 3.45 14.48
N PRO A 260 -6.50 4.16 15.63
CA PRO A 260 -6.14 5.57 15.64
C PRO A 260 -4.64 5.77 15.47
N ALA A 261 -4.25 6.75 14.64
CA ALA A 261 -2.86 7.16 14.48
C ALA A 261 -2.31 7.89 15.70
N LYS A 262 -1.00 7.75 15.91
CA LYS A 262 -0.23 8.70 16.74
C LYS A 262 0.05 9.96 15.92
N GLU A 263 -0.04 11.13 16.55
CA GLU A 263 0.26 12.40 15.87
C GLU A 263 1.60 12.33 15.11
N GLY A 264 1.52 12.56 13.80
CA GLY A 264 2.63 12.93 12.93
C GLY A 264 3.32 11.83 12.11
N ILE A 265 2.95 10.54 12.23
CA ILE A 265 3.64 9.46 11.49
C ILE A 265 2.66 8.46 10.84
N ASP A 266 1.60 8.05 11.52
CA ASP A 266 0.66 7.03 11.05
C ASP A 266 -0.70 7.63 10.67
N LYS A 267 -1.47 6.92 9.85
CA LYS A 267 -2.83 7.30 9.44
C LYS A 267 -3.87 6.60 10.30
N THR A 268 -4.95 7.30 10.66
CA THR A 268 -6.08 6.65 11.32
C THR A 268 -6.83 5.79 10.31
N ALA A 269 -6.86 4.49 10.54
CA ALA A 269 -7.58 3.55 9.70
C ALA A 269 -8.98 3.26 10.27
N ILE A 270 -9.98 3.22 9.38
CA ILE A 270 -11.37 2.92 9.71
C ILE A 270 -11.87 1.84 8.76
N GLN A 271 -12.58 0.87 9.33
CA GLN A 271 -13.26 -0.21 8.59
C GLN A 271 -14.71 -0.28 9.02
N VAL A 272 -15.62 -0.45 8.07
CA VAL A 272 -17.04 -0.65 8.33
C VAL A 272 -17.47 -1.99 7.76
N PHE A 273 -18.09 -2.80 8.61
CA PHE A 273 -18.62 -4.11 8.22
C PHE A 273 -20.12 -4.19 8.46
N ASP A 274 -20.84 -4.69 7.46
CA ASP A 274 -22.17 -5.21 7.62
C ASP A 274 -22.08 -6.59 8.30
N VAL A 275 -22.64 -6.68 9.50
CA VAL A 275 -22.61 -7.89 10.33
C VAL A 275 -24.00 -8.48 10.56
N THR A 276 -24.97 -8.05 9.76
CA THR A 276 -26.35 -8.53 9.84
C THR A 276 -26.44 -10.01 9.59
N SER A 277 -25.64 -10.51 8.66
CA SER A 277 -25.67 -11.90 8.22
C SER A 277 -24.29 -12.39 7.78
N LEU A 278 -24.08 -13.70 7.71
CA LEU A 278 -22.87 -14.27 7.10
C LEU A 278 -23.08 -14.45 5.58
N PRO A 279 -22.05 -14.16 4.79
CA PRO A 279 -20.76 -13.62 5.16
C PRO A 279 -20.85 -12.16 5.57
N PHE A 280 -20.10 -11.74 6.61
CA PHE A 280 -19.88 -10.33 6.91
C PHE A 280 -19.24 -9.63 5.70
N LYS A 281 -19.63 -8.39 5.44
CA LYS A 281 -19.16 -7.66 4.25
C LYS A 281 -18.50 -6.35 4.64
N GLN A 282 -17.34 -6.09 4.10
CA GLN A 282 -16.75 -4.76 4.13
C GLN A 282 -17.59 -3.83 3.26
N VAL A 283 -18.17 -2.78 3.86
CA VAL A 283 -19.06 -1.84 3.18
C VAL A 283 -18.47 -0.44 3.05
N ALA A 284 -17.53 -0.07 3.90
CA ALA A 284 -16.74 1.15 3.73
C ALA A 284 -15.39 1.04 4.43
N CYS A 285 -14.46 1.88 4.03
CA CYS A 285 -13.18 2.04 4.69
C CYS A 285 -12.54 3.40 4.38
N CYS A 286 -11.61 3.80 5.20
CA CYS A 286 -10.73 4.93 4.91
C CYS A 286 -9.41 4.84 5.68
N ASN A 287 -8.42 5.57 5.17
CA ASN A 287 -7.11 5.71 5.77
C ASN A 287 -6.84 7.23 5.87
N LEU A 288 -7.14 7.82 7.04
CA LEU A 288 -7.19 9.27 7.24
C LEU A 288 -5.82 9.82 7.62
N ASP A 289 -5.38 10.80 6.84
CA ASP A 289 -4.25 11.66 7.17
C ASP A 289 -4.78 12.98 7.77
N ASP A 290 -5.45 12.87 8.89
CA ASP A 290 -6.12 14.01 9.53
C ASP A 290 -5.73 14.14 11.00
N SER A 291 -5.90 15.35 11.53
CA SER A 291 -5.71 15.57 12.97
C SER A 291 -6.62 14.64 13.78
N TYR A 292 -6.04 13.98 14.76
CA TYR A 292 -6.71 13.12 15.75
C TYR A 292 -7.97 13.76 16.37
N LEU A 293 -7.98 15.08 16.54
CA LEU A 293 -9.14 15.82 17.09
C LEU A 293 -10.35 15.86 16.15
N LYS A 294 -10.18 15.61 14.86
CA LYS A 294 -11.28 15.60 13.87
C LYS A 294 -11.92 14.22 13.74
N VAL A 295 -11.23 13.17 14.16
CA VAL A 295 -11.69 11.80 14.02
C VAL A 295 -13.04 11.54 14.69
N PRO A 296 -13.34 12.04 15.92
CA PRO A 296 -14.64 11.80 16.56
C PRO A 296 -15.82 12.31 15.74
N GLY A 297 -15.72 13.53 15.15
CA GLY A 297 -16.80 14.06 14.31
C GLY A 297 -17.06 13.20 13.07
N LYS A 298 -16.00 12.73 12.42
CA LYS A 298 -16.12 11.83 11.27
C LYS A 298 -16.74 10.47 11.64
N LEU A 299 -16.38 9.95 12.82
CA LEU A 299 -16.97 8.70 13.32
C LEU A 299 -18.45 8.87 13.71
N PHE A 300 -18.82 10.01 14.24
CA PHE A 300 -20.20 10.36 14.53
C PHE A 300 -21.04 10.37 13.24
N ASP A 301 -20.57 11.07 12.20
CA ASP A 301 -21.26 11.15 10.91
C ASP A 301 -21.34 9.76 10.26
N LEU A 302 -20.25 9.00 10.26
CA LEU A 302 -20.18 7.67 9.68
C LEU A 302 -21.06 6.65 10.42
N GLY A 303 -21.07 6.71 11.75
CA GLY A 303 -21.88 5.85 12.58
C GLY A 303 -23.38 6.07 12.34
N ASN A 304 -23.81 7.33 12.27
CA ASN A 304 -25.19 7.69 11.96
C ASN A 304 -25.57 7.29 10.51
N TYR A 305 -24.65 7.49 9.57
CA TYR A 305 -24.86 7.06 8.18
C TYR A 305 -25.09 5.55 8.06
N TYR A 306 -24.36 4.73 8.82
CA TYR A 306 -24.55 3.28 8.88
C TYR A 306 -25.46 2.84 10.05
N ASN A 307 -26.66 3.39 10.15
CA ASN A 307 -27.73 2.99 11.06
C ASN A 307 -27.32 2.96 12.54
N GLN A 308 -26.59 3.98 13.02
CA GLN A 308 -26.06 4.01 14.39
C GLN A 308 -25.14 2.80 14.68
N ALA A 309 -24.20 2.56 13.76
CA ALA A 309 -23.25 1.46 13.84
C ALA A 309 -22.55 1.36 15.20
N MET A 310 -22.29 0.16 15.69
CA MET A 310 -21.41 -0.03 16.83
C MET A 310 -20.00 0.47 16.51
N ILE A 311 -19.43 1.34 17.35
CA ILE A 311 -18.07 1.88 17.15
C ILE A 311 -17.10 1.22 18.13
N VAL A 312 -16.04 0.61 17.59
CA VAL A 312 -14.95 -0.02 18.32
C VAL A 312 -13.66 0.74 18.04
N VAL A 313 -13.16 1.50 18.99
CA VAL A 313 -11.92 2.27 18.86
C VAL A 313 -10.82 1.62 19.69
N GLU A 314 -9.62 1.45 19.12
CA GLU A 314 -8.46 1.09 19.93
C GLU A 314 -8.07 2.24 20.85
N ASN A 315 -7.98 1.96 22.16
CA ASN A 315 -7.69 2.97 23.19
C ASN A 315 -6.32 2.79 23.87
N ASN A 316 -5.35 2.19 23.19
CA ASN A 316 -4.01 1.98 23.73
C ASN A 316 -3.25 3.29 23.99
N ILE A 317 -3.61 4.36 23.30
CA ILE A 317 -2.95 5.67 23.36
C ILE A 317 -3.64 6.51 24.45
N ASP A 318 -4.91 6.81 24.24
CA ASP A 318 -5.78 7.54 25.17
C ASP A 318 -7.25 7.30 24.83
N ASN A 319 -8.17 7.84 25.63
CA ASN A 319 -9.61 7.70 25.43
C ASN A 319 -10.26 8.89 24.72
N THR A 320 -9.49 9.86 24.22
CA THR A 320 -10.04 11.13 23.72
C THR A 320 -11.11 10.92 22.64
N ILE A 321 -10.91 9.99 21.69
CA ILE A 321 -11.88 9.72 20.63
C ILE A 321 -13.20 9.21 21.23
N VAL A 322 -13.14 8.18 22.05
CA VAL A 322 -14.34 7.56 22.63
C VAL A 322 -15.04 8.48 23.63
N ASP A 323 -14.27 9.21 24.45
CA ASP A 323 -14.82 10.18 25.40
C ASP A 323 -15.50 11.35 24.67
N THR A 324 -14.93 11.81 23.55
CA THR A 324 -15.55 12.87 22.73
C THR A 324 -16.84 12.37 22.08
N LEU A 325 -16.87 11.15 21.54
CA LEU A 325 -18.08 10.56 20.98
C LEU A 325 -19.18 10.44 22.03
N PHE A 326 -18.80 9.99 23.25
CA PHE A 326 -19.77 9.73 24.31
C PHE A 326 -20.26 11.02 25.00
N TYR A 327 -19.36 11.94 25.36
CA TYR A 327 -19.70 13.11 26.17
C TYR A 327 -20.01 14.38 25.38
N HIS A 328 -19.48 14.53 24.15
CA HIS A 328 -19.67 15.75 23.36
C HIS A 328 -20.64 15.57 22.20
N TYR A 329 -20.58 14.42 21.52
CA TYR A 329 -21.48 14.15 20.40
C TYR A 329 -22.76 13.43 20.82
N ASP A 330 -22.82 12.90 22.06
CA ASP A 330 -23.97 12.12 22.56
C ASP A 330 -24.41 11.05 21.53
N TYR A 331 -23.40 10.25 21.08
CA TYR A 331 -23.63 9.27 20.02
C TYR A 331 -24.63 8.22 20.48
N GLU A 332 -25.77 8.13 19.80
CA GLU A 332 -26.87 7.24 20.18
C GLU A 332 -26.59 5.75 19.87
N GLY A 333 -25.65 5.48 18.92
CA GLY A 333 -25.19 4.12 18.65
C GLY A 333 -24.32 3.56 19.77
N GLU A 334 -24.07 2.27 19.74
CA GLU A 334 -23.26 1.60 20.76
C GLU A 334 -21.77 1.93 20.57
N ILE A 335 -21.11 2.37 21.65
CA ILE A 335 -19.66 2.43 21.73
C ILE A 335 -19.19 1.20 22.53
N TYR A 336 -18.34 0.37 21.89
CA TYR A 336 -17.84 -0.86 22.52
C TYR A 336 -17.18 -0.57 23.88
N LYS A 337 -17.50 -1.41 24.88
CA LYS A 337 -16.92 -1.37 26.22
C LYS A 337 -16.27 -2.71 26.57
N GLU A 338 -15.06 -2.66 27.10
CA GLU A 338 -14.41 -3.85 27.65
C GLU A 338 -15.18 -4.33 28.88
N LYS A 339 -15.85 -5.48 28.81
CA LYS A 339 -16.79 -5.99 29.84
C LYS A 339 -16.17 -6.11 31.23
N VAL A 340 -14.90 -6.53 31.33
CA VAL A 340 -14.24 -6.79 32.61
C VAL A 340 -13.92 -5.49 33.38
N LYS A 341 -13.53 -4.44 32.64
CA LYS A 341 -13.10 -3.17 33.25
C LYS A 341 -14.08 -2.04 33.07
N ASN A 342 -15.15 -2.25 32.31
CA ASN A 342 -16.15 -1.24 31.95
C ASN A 342 -15.52 0.05 31.36
N ILE A 343 -14.44 -0.10 30.58
CA ILE A 343 -13.73 0.99 29.93
C ILE A 343 -14.22 1.09 28.51
N LEU A 344 -14.53 2.30 28.03
CA LEU A 344 -14.88 2.58 26.64
C LEU A 344 -13.71 2.28 25.71
N GLY A 345 -14.01 1.70 24.55
CA GLY A 345 -13.02 1.31 23.55
C GLY A 345 -12.43 -0.08 23.79
N PHE A 346 -11.50 -0.48 22.94
CA PHE A 346 -10.85 -1.78 22.95
C PHE A 346 -9.35 -1.63 23.23
N ARG A 347 -8.82 -2.41 24.15
CA ARG A 347 -7.39 -2.42 24.43
C ARG A 347 -6.69 -3.60 23.78
N THR A 348 -5.81 -3.31 22.82
CA THR A 348 -4.98 -4.33 22.17
C THR A 348 -3.83 -4.72 23.11
N THR A 349 -3.79 -5.99 23.46
CA THR A 349 -2.70 -6.67 24.16
C THR A 349 -2.15 -7.78 23.28
N ILE A 350 -0.98 -8.32 23.60
CA ILE A 350 -0.40 -9.48 22.87
C ILE A 350 -1.41 -10.64 22.82
N LYS A 351 -2.16 -10.87 23.88
CA LYS A 351 -3.15 -11.96 23.97
C LYS A 351 -4.38 -11.66 23.11
N THR A 352 -4.97 -10.48 23.26
CA THR A 352 -6.18 -10.09 22.50
C THR A 352 -5.90 -9.99 21.02
N LYS A 353 -4.73 -9.43 20.60
CA LYS A 353 -4.29 -9.39 19.21
C LYS A 353 -4.21 -10.80 18.61
N LYS A 354 -3.59 -11.76 19.29
CA LYS A 354 -3.50 -13.14 18.79
C LYS A 354 -4.87 -13.80 18.60
N ILE A 355 -5.80 -13.60 19.55
CA ILE A 355 -7.15 -14.17 19.46
C ILE A 355 -7.88 -13.56 18.25
N LEU A 356 -7.93 -12.23 18.16
CA LEU A 356 -8.65 -11.55 17.08
C LEU A 356 -8.05 -11.81 15.70
N LEU A 357 -6.73 -11.90 15.56
CA LEU A 357 -6.10 -12.31 14.32
C LEU A 357 -6.45 -13.74 13.92
N SER A 358 -6.62 -14.63 14.89
CA SER A 358 -7.07 -16.01 14.62
C SER A 358 -8.54 -16.04 14.17
N VAL A 359 -9.40 -15.19 14.76
CA VAL A 359 -10.80 -15.02 14.33
C VAL A 359 -10.86 -14.45 12.92
N LEU A 360 -10.14 -13.37 12.66
CA LEU A 360 -10.07 -12.71 11.35
C LEU A 360 -9.60 -13.69 10.26
N LYS A 361 -8.51 -14.43 10.53
CA LYS A 361 -7.99 -15.47 9.65
C LYS A 361 -9.07 -16.50 9.31
N LYS A 362 -9.74 -17.02 10.33
CA LYS A 362 -10.76 -18.06 10.14
C LYS A 362 -11.93 -17.55 9.33
N LEU A 363 -12.45 -16.36 9.63
CA LEU A 363 -13.58 -15.79 8.89
C LEU A 363 -13.26 -15.60 7.40
N ILE A 364 -12.04 -15.14 7.09
CA ILE A 364 -11.61 -14.96 5.69
C ILE A 364 -11.41 -16.32 5.01
N GLU A 365 -10.67 -17.25 5.63
CA GLU A 365 -10.36 -18.57 5.02
C GLU A 365 -11.60 -19.47 4.86
N GLU A 366 -12.66 -19.24 5.65
CA GLU A 366 -13.96 -19.92 5.51
C GLU A 366 -14.97 -19.16 4.63
N ASN A 367 -14.55 -18.07 3.95
CA ASN A 367 -15.40 -17.18 3.15
C ASN A 367 -16.58 -16.58 3.93
N LYS A 368 -16.39 -16.35 5.24
CA LYS A 368 -17.39 -15.76 6.15
C LYS A 368 -17.15 -14.26 6.40
N LEU A 369 -16.09 -13.68 5.82
CA LEU A 369 -15.82 -12.25 5.78
C LEU A 369 -15.32 -11.90 4.38
N ILE A 370 -16.01 -11.00 3.72
CA ILE A 370 -15.71 -10.53 2.37
C ILE A 370 -15.02 -9.17 2.47
N ILE A 371 -13.82 -9.09 1.94
CA ILE A 371 -13.02 -7.86 1.81
C ILE A 371 -13.00 -7.47 0.34
N LYS A 372 -13.37 -6.23 0.03
CA LYS A 372 -13.47 -5.72 -1.34
C LYS A 372 -12.61 -4.49 -1.62
N ASP A 373 -12.12 -3.79 -0.57
CA ASP A 373 -11.25 -2.65 -0.74
C ASP A 373 -9.86 -3.09 -1.15
N LYS A 374 -9.38 -2.54 -2.24
CA LYS A 374 -8.08 -2.89 -2.83
C LYS A 374 -6.90 -2.60 -1.90
N GLU A 375 -6.91 -1.44 -1.22
CA GLU A 375 -5.82 -1.06 -0.30
C GLU A 375 -5.78 -2.00 0.91
N THR A 376 -6.94 -2.35 1.48
CA THR A 376 -7.05 -3.34 2.55
C THR A 376 -6.51 -4.71 2.11
N ILE A 377 -6.87 -5.15 0.91
CA ILE A 377 -6.39 -6.42 0.34
C ILE A 377 -4.88 -6.38 0.16
N ASP A 378 -4.32 -5.28 -0.36
CA ASP A 378 -2.88 -5.13 -0.56
C ASP A 378 -2.13 -5.19 0.78
N GLN A 379 -2.68 -4.63 1.87
CA GLN A 379 -2.10 -4.76 3.20
C GLN A 379 -2.13 -6.21 3.72
N PHE A 380 -3.16 -7.01 3.45
CA PHE A 380 -3.16 -8.44 3.79
C PHE A 380 -2.04 -9.24 3.11
N PHE A 381 -1.62 -8.86 1.92
CA PHE A 381 -0.51 -9.53 1.21
C PHE A 381 0.86 -9.28 1.83
N VAL A 382 1.01 -8.19 2.58
CA VAL A 382 2.26 -7.80 3.26
C VAL A 382 2.20 -7.98 4.77
N PHE A 383 1.06 -8.44 5.31
CA PHE A 383 0.87 -8.71 6.74
C PHE A 383 1.40 -10.10 7.09
N ILE A 384 2.61 -10.15 7.65
CA ILE A 384 3.41 -11.37 7.78
C ILE A 384 3.75 -11.69 9.24
N GLU A 385 4.06 -12.95 9.49
CA GLU A 385 4.64 -13.38 10.76
C GLU A 385 6.08 -12.88 10.86
N GLN A 386 6.36 -12.12 11.90
CA GLN A 386 7.68 -11.61 12.23
C GLN A 386 8.51 -12.69 12.96
N LYS A 387 9.83 -12.51 13.03
CA LYS A 387 10.77 -13.44 13.69
C LYS A 387 10.42 -13.76 15.16
N ASN A 388 9.71 -12.86 15.83
CA ASN A 388 9.25 -13.04 17.22
C ASN A 388 7.89 -13.73 17.34
N GLY A 389 7.30 -14.19 16.23
CA GLY A 389 5.97 -14.82 16.17
C GLY A 389 4.79 -13.85 16.30
N SER A 390 5.01 -12.55 16.23
CA SER A 390 3.93 -11.55 16.07
C SER A 390 3.61 -11.32 14.60
N PHE A 391 2.42 -10.84 14.31
CA PHE A 391 2.03 -10.43 12.96
C PHE A 391 2.05 -8.90 12.85
N SER A 392 2.66 -8.40 11.79
CA SER A 392 2.65 -7.00 11.40
C SER A 392 3.00 -6.86 9.92
N ALA A 393 2.90 -5.66 9.37
CA ALA A 393 3.36 -5.38 8.02
C ALA A 393 4.85 -5.72 7.85
N GLU A 394 5.25 -6.13 6.65
CA GLU A 394 6.65 -6.23 6.24
C GLU A 394 7.30 -4.83 6.32
N GLU A 395 8.60 -4.77 6.60
CA GLU A 395 9.32 -3.50 6.78
C GLU A 395 9.10 -2.53 5.59
N GLY A 396 8.70 -1.31 5.91
CA GLY A 396 8.38 -0.26 4.93
C GLY A 396 6.95 -0.32 4.36
N TYR A 397 6.07 -1.16 4.94
CA TYR A 397 4.64 -1.21 4.64
C TYR A 397 3.81 -0.84 5.86
N HIS A 398 2.50 -0.64 5.64
CA HIS A 398 1.51 -0.35 6.66
C HIS A 398 0.54 -1.51 6.84
N ASP A 399 0.00 -1.67 8.05
CA ASP A 399 -1.02 -2.66 8.41
C ASP A 399 -2.25 -2.05 9.08
N ASP A 400 -2.39 -0.73 9.04
CA ASP A 400 -3.41 0.02 9.75
C ASP A 400 -4.83 -0.45 9.39
N LEU A 401 -5.11 -0.67 8.09
CA LEU A 401 -6.41 -1.17 7.62
C LEU A 401 -6.67 -2.62 8.06
N VAL A 402 -5.64 -3.47 8.12
CA VAL A 402 -5.76 -4.84 8.65
C VAL A 402 -5.99 -4.81 10.16
N MET A 403 -5.33 -3.90 10.87
CA MET A 403 -5.55 -3.71 12.31
C MET A 403 -6.97 -3.20 12.58
N ALA A 404 -7.47 -2.24 11.82
CA ALA A 404 -8.87 -1.78 11.92
C ALA A 404 -9.88 -2.90 11.64
N CYS A 405 -9.60 -3.81 10.65
CA CYS A 405 -10.41 -5.03 10.45
C CYS A 405 -10.42 -5.91 11.70
N MET A 406 -9.26 -6.13 12.30
CA MET A 406 -9.13 -6.92 13.53
C MET A 406 -9.91 -6.29 14.69
N ILE A 407 -9.81 -4.96 14.87
CA ILE A 407 -10.46 -4.21 15.95
C ILE A 407 -11.99 -4.28 15.82
N ALA A 408 -12.53 -4.21 14.60
CA ALA A 408 -13.96 -4.37 14.35
C ALA A 408 -14.51 -5.70 14.87
N LEU A 409 -13.67 -6.72 15.03
CA LEU A 409 -14.05 -8.03 15.54
C LEU A 409 -13.95 -8.16 17.07
N ALA A 410 -13.58 -7.09 17.79
CA ALA A 410 -13.45 -7.12 19.25
C ALA A 410 -14.74 -7.54 19.99
N PRO A 411 -15.96 -7.19 19.54
CA PRO A 411 -17.20 -7.67 20.18
C PRO A 411 -17.30 -9.20 20.23
N PHE A 412 -16.60 -9.90 19.35
CA PHE A 412 -16.60 -11.37 19.26
C PHE A 412 -15.48 -12.05 20.10
N ILE A 413 -14.63 -11.28 20.80
CA ILE A 413 -13.50 -11.81 21.59
C ILE A 413 -13.93 -12.52 22.88
N ASP A 414 -15.06 -12.12 23.43
CA ASP A 414 -15.61 -12.66 24.69
C ASP A 414 -16.26 -14.04 24.51
N ILE A 415 -16.34 -14.52 23.30
CA ILE A 415 -16.75 -15.88 22.99
C ILE A 415 -15.70 -16.84 23.57
N LYS A 416 -16.04 -17.43 24.72
CA LYS A 416 -15.10 -18.09 25.64
C LYS A 416 -14.46 -19.37 25.10
N SER A 417 -14.99 -19.95 24.05
CA SER A 417 -14.45 -21.14 23.43
C SER A 417 -14.65 -21.15 21.91
N PHE A 418 -13.88 -21.99 21.23
CA PHE A 418 -14.07 -22.22 19.78
C PHE A 418 -15.47 -22.77 19.47
N ASP A 419 -16.09 -23.46 20.44
CA ASP A 419 -17.44 -24.02 20.30
C ASP A 419 -18.50 -22.91 20.48
N ASP A 420 -18.24 -21.90 21.32
CA ASP A 420 -19.12 -20.73 21.45
C ASP A 420 -19.13 -19.89 20.18
N PHE A 421 -17.97 -19.79 19.51
CA PHE A 421 -17.88 -19.12 18.20
C PHE A 421 -18.66 -19.89 17.13
N LYS A 422 -18.61 -21.23 17.13
CA LYS A 422 -19.48 -22.06 16.29
C LYS A 422 -20.95 -21.87 16.63
N GLY A 423 -21.28 -21.76 17.91
CA GLY A 423 -22.63 -21.44 18.38
C GLY A 423 -23.11 -20.09 17.88
N PHE A 424 -22.26 -19.05 17.97
CA PHE A 424 -22.57 -17.73 17.41
C PHE A 424 -22.76 -17.77 15.91
N ILE A 425 -21.86 -18.41 15.17
CA ILE A 425 -21.99 -18.61 13.72
C ILE A 425 -23.29 -19.33 13.37
N SER A 426 -23.64 -20.40 14.11
CA SER A 426 -24.87 -21.13 13.90
C SER A 426 -26.13 -20.30 14.19
N LEU A 427 -26.08 -19.41 15.20
CA LEU A 427 -27.18 -18.47 15.46
C LEU A 427 -27.32 -17.42 14.37
N VAL A 428 -26.21 -16.92 13.84
CA VAL A 428 -26.20 -15.98 12.70
C VAL A 428 -26.69 -16.67 11.42
N GLU A 429 -26.27 -17.91 11.16
CA GLU A 429 -26.74 -18.71 10.02
C GLU A 429 -28.25 -18.97 10.10
N LYS A 430 -28.74 -19.33 11.28
CA LYS A 430 -30.19 -19.55 11.49
C LYS A 430 -30.99 -18.27 11.30
N ARG A 431 -30.49 -17.13 11.76
CA ARG A 431 -31.14 -15.84 11.56
C ARG A 431 -31.16 -15.43 10.08
N ASN A 432 -30.11 -15.81 9.30
CA ASN A 432 -30.09 -15.58 7.85
C ASN A 432 -31.21 -16.34 7.15
N GLU A 433 -31.40 -17.63 7.49
CA GLU A 433 -32.46 -18.45 6.93
C GLU A 433 -33.83 -17.83 7.26
N GLU A 434 -33.97 -17.26 8.47
CA GLU A 434 -35.20 -16.55 8.88
C GLU A 434 -35.40 -15.25 8.08
N LEU A 435 -34.30 -14.44 7.86
CA LEU A 435 -34.37 -13.20 7.08
C LEU A 435 -34.64 -13.46 5.59
N GLU A 436 -33.99 -14.47 5.01
CA GLU A 436 -34.23 -14.86 3.61
C GLU A 436 -35.70 -15.34 3.43
N ALA A 437 -36.25 -16.01 4.43
CA ALA A 437 -37.64 -16.40 4.42
C ALA A 437 -38.60 -15.20 4.53
N GLU A 438 -38.28 -14.22 5.39
CA GLU A 438 -39.04 -12.96 5.52
C GLU A 438 -38.94 -12.09 4.25
N GLU A 439 -37.75 -12.01 3.61
CA GLU A 439 -37.57 -11.30 2.34
C GLU A 439 -38.39 -11.99 1.21
N ALA A 440 -38.35 -13.31 1.14
CA ALA A 440 -39.12 -14.07 0.17
C ALA A 440 -40.65 -13.93 0.38
N GLU A 441 -41.14 -13.93 1.64
CA GLU A 441 -42.53 -13.63 1.97
C GLU A 441 -42.90 -12.20 1.58
N THR A 442 -41.99 -11.23 1.82
CA THR A 442 -42.19 -9.81 1.48
C THR A 442 -42.23 -9.60 -0.03
N GLU A 443 -41.35 -10.24 -0.80
CA GLU A 443 -41.39 -10.22 -2.26
C GLU A 443 -42.67 -10.87 -2.80
N LEU A 444 -43.10 -11.98 -2.22
CA LEU A 444 -44.35 -12.63 -2.56
C LEU A 444 -45.52 -11.69 -2.31
N PHE A 445 -45.54 -10.99 -1.17
CA PHE A 445 -46.57 -10.04 -0.78
C PHE A 445 -46.68 -8.87 -1.77
N TYR A 446 -45.53 -8.30 -2.18
CA TYR A 446 -45.45 -7.26 -3.21
C TYR A 446 -45.88 -7.78 -4.59
N SER A 447 -45.50 -9.01 -4.94
CA SER A 447 -45.91 -9.62 -6.20
C SER A 447 -47.43 -9.88 -6.29
N MET A 448 -48.08 -10.00 -5.14
CA MET A 448 -49.55 -10.12 -5.01
C MET A 448 -50.27 -8.75 -5.02
N GLY A 449 -49.54 -7.64 -5.17
CA GLY A 449 -50.11 -6.28 -5.28
C GLY A 449 -50.45 -5.62 -3.96
N PHE A 450 -49.93 -6.12 -2.84
CA PHE A 450 -50.06 -5.46 -1.55
C PHE A 450 -48.90 -4.47 -1.35
N SER A 451 -49.15 -3.26 -0.82
CA SER A 451 -48.16 -2.33 -0.36
C SER A 451 -48.31 -2.15 1.15
N THR A 452 -47.22 -2.25 1.90
CA THR A 452 -47.20 -1.84 3.30
C THR A 452 -46.76 -0.39 3.36
N GLU A 453 -47.66 0.55 3.64
CA GLU A 453 -47.26 1.85 4.20
C GLU A 453 -46.89 1.59 5.66
N LEU A 454 -45.57 1.46 5.93
CA LEU A 454 -45.06 1.43 7.30
C LEU A 454 -45.20 2.86 7.87
N THR A 455 -45.87 2.98 9.02
CA THR A 455 -45.87 4.24 9.76
C THR A 455 -44.56 4.44 10.52
N ASP A 456 -44.16 5.68 10.81
CA ASP A 456 -42.89 6.00 11.53
C ASP A 456 -42.81 5.29 12.89
N GLU A 457 -43.93 4.93 13.52
CA GLU A 457 -44.00 4.16 14.77
C GLU A 457 -43.52 2.70 14.60
N ASP A 458 -43.80 2.06 13.47
CA ASP A 458 -43.37 0.67 13.21
C ASP A 458 -41.86 0.57 13.02
N VAL A 459 -41.22 1.67 12.54
CA VAL A 459 -39.78 1.76 12.35
C VAL A 459 -39.01 1.89 13.68
N GLU A 460 -39.61 2.58 14.66
CA GLU A 460 -39.00 2.79 15.99
C GLU A 460 -39.04 1.51 16.84
N ASP A 461 -40.09 0.73 16.72
CA ASP A 461 -40.23 -0.52 17.48
C ASP A 461 -39.31 -1.64 17.00
N THR A 462 -38.93 -1.62 15.69
CA THR A 462 -37.99 -2.55 15.09
C THR A 462 -36.53 -2.23 15.48
N LYS A 463 -36.20 -0.93 15.61
CA LYS A 463 -34.88 -0.46 16.09
C LYS A 463 -34.60 -0.94 17.52
N ASN A 464 -35.57 -0.85 18.40
CA ASN A 464 -35.41 -1.20 19.82
C ASN A 464 -35.35 -2.71 20.09
N LYS A 465 -35.97 -3.56 19.26
CA LYS A 465 -35.95 -5.03 19.42
C LYS A 465 -34.64 -5.67 18.96
N ASN A 466 -33.93 -5.07 17.99
CA ASN A 466 -32.75 -5.68 17.39
C ASN A 466 -31.49 -5.57 18.26
N PHE A 467 -31.35 -4.54 19.11
CA PHE A 467 -30.17 -4.37 19.98
C PHE A 467 -30.30 -4.97 21.38
N SER A 468 -31.53 -5.14 21.92
CA SER A 468 -31.73 -5.75 23.23
C SER A 468 -31.31 -7.22 23.30
N ASN A 469 -31.22 -7.90 22.16
CA ASN A 469 -30.83 -9.32 22.10
C ASN A 469 -29.30 -9.54 21.99
N LEU A 470 -28.51 -8.52 21.64
CA LEU A 470 -27.06 -8.60 21.61
C LEU A 470 -26.39 -8.29 22.97
N SER A 471 -27.15 -7.71 23.90
CA SER A 471 -26.66 -7.39 25.27
C SER A 471 -26.66 -8.59 26.24
N TYR A 472 -27.12 -9.76 25.84
CA TYR A 472 -27.17 -10.98 26.66
C TYR A 472 -26.09 -12.02 26.34
N PHE A 473 -25.08 -11.64 25.53
CA PHE A 473 -23.97 -12.57 25.25
C PHE A 473 -22.60 -11.97 25.60
#